data_390b93090352428b10397e5c0b30244a
#
_entry.id   390b93090352428b10397e5c0b30244a
#
_cell.length_a   1.000
_cell.length_b   1.000
_cell.length_c   1.000
_cell.angle_alpha   90.00
_cell.angle_beta   90.00
_cell.angle_gamma   90.00
#
_symmetry.space_group_name_H-M   'P 1'
#
loop_
_entity.id
_entity.type
_entity.pdbx_description
1 polymer ?
#
loop_
_entity_poly.entity_id
_entity_poly.type
_entity_poly.pdbx_seq_one_letter_code
_entity_poly.pdbx_strand_id
1 'polypeptide(L)'
;MAIGAIIGGVAQIAGGIIGGAKARRAARAAKKKLRKMNAKMAQLEANRQDIINPYEGAQNLSDMMSNPMANLGVATQATEMQIEQTDQALANTLDTLRETGGGSGGATALAQAALQSKQNVAAGIEQQEKANEDKRAAGEERLQQAKINEEKRMQNLDSAGKSFVFNQTEQREMGQLNRLQGQIDNMQGIKAQASADQTRALTGAISGVASVAGSAFGDGS
;
A
#
# COMPACT_ATOMS: atom_id res chain seq x y z
N MET A 1 -21.67 -8.03 -7.15
CA MET A 1 -22.90 -8.72 -7.66
C MET A 1 -24.11 -7.80 -7.88
N ALA A 2 -23.96 -6.47 -7.88
CA ALA A 2 -25.09 -5.52 -8.09
C ALA A 2 -25.29 -5.06 -9.54
N ILE A 3 -24.37 -5.31 -10.44
CA ILE A 3 -24.39 -4.82 -11.83
C ILE A 3 -25.44 -5.54 -12.70
N GLY A 4 -25.78 -6.79 -12.38
CA GLY A 4 -26.75 -7.57 -13.15
C GLY A 4 -28.21 -7.09 -13.03
N ALA A 5 -28.59 -6.47 -11.91
CA ALA A 5 -29.96 -6.02 -11.67
C ALA A 5 -30.32 -4.72 -12.39
N ILE A 6 -29.32 -3.85 -12.68
CA ILE A 6 -29.54 -2.57 -13.34
C ILE A 6 -29.77 -2.74 -14.85
N ILE A 7 -29.18 -3.77 -15.46
CA ILE A 7 -29.36 -4.08 -16.90
C ILE A 7 -30.80 -4.55 -17.19
N GLY A 8 -31.47 -5.18 -16.23
CA GLY A 8 -32.87 -5.62 -16.37
C GLY A 8 -33.88 -4.47 -16.42
N GLY A 9 -33.64 -3.40 -15.66
CA GLY A 9 -34.53 -2.23 -15.59
C GLY A 9 -34.64 -1.44 -16.89
N VAL A 10 -33.54 -1.38 -17.66
CA VAL A 10 -33.51 -0.65 -18.95
C VAL A 10 -34.33 -1.36 -20.04
N ALA A 11 -34.50 -2.68 -19.94
CA ALA A 11 -35.28 -3.47 -20.92
C ALA A 11 -36.80 -3.21 -20.82
N GLN A 12 -37.32 -2.89 -19.62
CA GLN A 12 -38.75 -2.65 -19.41
C GLN A 12 -39.23 -1.28 -19.93
N ILE A 13 -38.36 -0.28 -20.03
CA ILE A 13 -38.71 1.05 -20.52
C ILE A 13 -38.97 1.05 -22.04
N ALA A 14 -38.41 0.09 -22.78
CA ALA A 14 -38.56 -0.01 -24.24
C ALA A 14 -39.92 -0.59 -24.69
N GLY A 15 -40.72 -1.14 -23.78
CA GLY A 15 -42.00 -1.82 -24.11
C GLY A 15 -43.21 -0.91 -24.30
N GLY A 16 -43.13 0.39 -23.89
CA GLY A 16 -44.30 1.28 -23.80
C GLY A 16 -44.54 2.25 -24.95
N ILE A 17 -43.80 2.17 -26.06
CA ILE A 17 -43.98 3.11 -27.18
C ILE A 17 -44.91 2.49 -28.24
N ILE A 18 -46.21 2.65 -28.04
CA ILE A 18 -47.23 2.33 -29.02
C ILE A 18 -47.64 3.64 -29.73
N GLY A 19 -47.10 3.85 -30.89
CA GLY A 19 -47.48 4.97 -31.75
C GLY A 19 -46.73 4.94 -33.06
N GLY A 20 -47.45 4.88 -34.17
CA GLY A 20 -47.04 5.07 -35.55
C GLY A 20 -45.79 4.32 -36.07
N ALA A 21 -45.74 4.02 -37.37
CA ALA A 21 -44.65 3.29 -38.02
C ALA A 21 -43.26 4.00 -37.85
N LYS A 22 -43.24 5.32 -37.79
CA LYS A 22 -42.02 6.13 -37.55
C LYS A 22 -41.48 5.98 -36.13
N ALA A 23 -42.33 6.02 -35.10
CA ALA A 23 -41.94 5.83 -33.71
C ALA A 23 -41.37 4.40 -33.48
N ARG A 24 -41.99 3.39 -34.08
CA ARG A 24 -41.49 2.01 -34.03
C ARG A 24 -40.12 1.85 -34.68
N ARG A 25 -39.87 2.52 -35.82
CA ARG A 25 -38.56 2.52 -36.46
C ARG A 25 -37.49 3.22 -35.63
N ALA A 26 -37.80 4.38 -35.04
CA ALA A 26 -36.90 5.10 -34.12
C ALA A 26 -36.57 4.28 -32.86
N ALA A 27 -37.57 3.65 -32.26
CA ALA A 27 -37.38 2.78 -31.09
C ALA A 27 -36.50 1.55 -31.43
N ARG A 28 -36.69 0.93 -32.57
CA ARG A 28 -35.83 -0.19 -33.04
C ARG A 28 -34.39 0.26 -33.29
N ALA A 29 -34.18 1.43 -33.90
CA ALA A 29 -32.88 2.00 -34.14
C ALA A 29 -32.16 2.35 -32.84
N ALA A 30 -32.86 2.98 -31.87
CA ALA A 30 -32.35 3.29 -30.55
C ALA A 30 -31.96 2.01 -29.80
N LYS A 31 -32.81 0.98 -29.81
CA LYS A 31 -32.53 -0.33 -29.19
C LYS A 31 -31.30 -1.01 -29.82
N LYS A 32 -31.14 -0.95 -31.12
CA LYS A 32 -29.98 -1.49 -31.85
C LYS A 32 -28.69 -0.72 -31.48
N LYS A 33 -28.76 0.61 -31.39
CA LYS A 33 -27.64 1.46 -30.99
C LYS A 33 -27.23 1.17 -29.53
N LEU A 34 -28.21 1.05 -28.62
CA LEU A 34 -27.98 0.72 -27.23
C LEU A 34 -27.30 -0.65 -27.05
N ARG A 35 -27.77 -1.68 -27.79
CA ARG A 35 -27.15 -3.00 -27.78
C ARG A 35 -25.69 -2.96 -28.24
N LYS A 36 -25.40 -2.19 -29.31
CA LYS A 36 -24.03 -2.02 -29.80
C LYS A 36 -23.15 -1.28 -28.79
N MET A 37 -23.66 -0.26 -28.12
CA MET A 37 -22.94 0.47 -27.08
C MET A 37 -22.66 -0.41 -25.87
N ASN A 38 -23.66 -1.17 -25.40
CA ASN A 38 -23.48 -2.08 -24.28
C ASN A 38 -22.48 -3.20 -24.59
N ALA A 39 -22.51 -3.76 -25.81
CA ALA A 39 -21.53 -4.75 -26.25
C ALA A 39 -20.11 -4.17 -26.29
N LYS A 40 -19.95 -2.95 -26.80
CA LYS A 40 -18.66 -2.25 -26.82
C LYS A 40 -18.17 -1.91 -25.40
N MET A 41 -19.06 -1.52 -24.50
CA MET A 41 -18.72 -1.31 -23.09
C MET A 41 -18.29 -2.61 -22.41
N ALA A 42 -19.01 -3.70 -22.61
CA ALA A 42 -18.64 -5.00 -22.08
C ALA A 42 -17.25 -5.47 -22.58
N GLN A 43 -16.93 -5.23 -23.87
CA GLN A 43 -15.60 -5.49 -24.40
C GLN A 43 -14.52 -4.63 -23.76
N LEU A 44 -14.78 -3.33 -23.56
CA LEU A 44 -13.83 -2.42 -22.91
C LEU A 44 -13.60 -2.78 -21.46
N GLU A 45 -14.63 -3.30 -20.78
CA GLU A 45 -14.51 -3.78 -19.39
C GLU A 45 -13.76 -5.11 -19.31
N ALA A 46 -14.02 -6.03 -20.23
CA ALA A 46 -13.32 -7.32 -20.31
C ALA A 46 -11.81 -7.16 -20.64
N ASN A 47 -11.46 -6.12 -21.42
CA ASN A 47 -10.07 -5.83 -21.79
C ASN A 47 -9.39 -4.81 -20.86
N ARG A 48 -10.02 -4.47 -19.78
CA ARG A 48 -9.46 -3.51 -18.81
C ARG A 48 -8.32 -4.17 -18.04
N GLN A 49 -7.24 -3.42 -17.87
CA GLN A 49 -6.14 -3.83 -17.01
C GLN A 49 -6.60 -3.88 -15.54
N ASP A 50 -6.10 -4.87 -14.83
CA ASP A 50 -6.31 -4.98 -13.38
C ASP A 50 -5.69 -3.78 -12.65
N ILE A 51 -6.27 -3.43 -11.51
CA ILE A 51 -5.70 -2.42 -10.63
C ILE A 51 -4.59 -3.10 -9.85
N ILE A 52 -3.35 -2.75 -10.18
CA ILE A 52 -2.18 -3.29 -9.51
C ILE A 52 -1.90 -2.42 -8.27
N ASN A 53 -1.72 -3.07 -7.14
CA ASN A 53 -1.23 -2.42 -5.94
C ASN A 53 0.25 -2.04 -6.14
N PRO A 54 0.63 -0.74 -6.15
CA PRO A 54 2.01 -0.33 -6.39
C PRO A 54 2.98 -0.75 -5.27
N TYR A 55 2.46 -1.17 -4.13
CA TYR A 55 3.24 -1.56 -2.95
C TYR A 55 3.32 -3.08 -2.74
N GLU A 56 2.72 -3.88 -3.64
CA GLU A 56 2.66 -5.35 -3.52
C GLU A 56 4.05 -6.01 -3.53
N GLY A 57 5.03 -5.37 -4.17
CA GLY A 57 6.42 -5.85 -4.20
C GLY A 57 7.31 -5.37 -3.05
N ALA A 58 6.77 -4.68 -2.05
CA ALA A 58 7.55 -4.19 -0.92
C ALA A 58 8.02 -5.36 -0.04
N GLN A 59 9.33 -5.45 0.18
CA GLN A 59 9.94 -6.49 1.01
C GLN A 59 10.17 -5.98 2.43
N ASN A 60 10.01 -6.86 3.41
CA ASN A 60 10.40 -6.62 4.79
C ASN A 60 11.91 -6.83 4.92
N LEU A 61 12.60 -5.82 5.43
CA LEU A 61 14.07 -5.83 5.58
C LEU A 61 14.52 -6.25 6.99
N SER A 62 13.60 -6.63 7.88
CA SER A 62 13.90 -6.98 9.27
C SER A 62 14.91 -8.12 9.40
N ASP A 63 14.86 -9.10 8.48
CA ASP A 63 15.76 -10.26 8.50
C ASP A 63 17.19 -9.94 8.05
N MET A 64 17.36 -8.81 7.34
CA MET A 64 18.67 -8.33 6.91
C MET A 64 19.35 -7.45 7.98
N MET A 65 18.62 -7.05 9.02
CA MET A 65 19.13 -6.22 10.08
C MET A 65 19.83 -7.06 11.12
N SER A 66 21.04 -6.68 11.49
CA SER A 66 21.84 -7.35 12.52
C SER A 66 22.44 -6.33 13.49
N ASN A 67 22.74 -6.79 14.70
CA ASN A 67 23.46 -5.97 15.67
C ASN A 67 24.97 -5.97 15.35
N PRO A 68 25.56 -4.87 14.89
CA PRO A 68 26.97 -4.82 14.57
C PRO A 68 27.87 -4.94 15.81
N MET A 69 27.29 -4.75 17.01
CA MET A 69 27.99 -4.84 18.29
C MET A 69 27.93 -6.25 18.90
N ALA A 70 27.25 -7.22 18.28
CA ALA A 70 27.04 -8.56 18.82
C ALA A 70 28.35 -9.29 19.12
N ASN A 71 29.38 -9.08 18.29
CA ASN A 71 30.65 -9.80 18.34
C ASN A 71 31.81 -8.98 18.95
N LEU A 72 31.49 -7.98 19.76
CA LEU A 72 32.55 -7.25 20.48
C LEU A 72 33.24 -8.18 21.46
N GLY A 73 34.54 -8.37 21.27
CA GLY A 73 35.43 -9.12 22.17
C GLY A 73 36.29 -8.21 23.03
N VAL A 74 36.90 -8.80 24.04
CA VAL A 74 37.95 -8.12 24.85
C VAL A 74 39.23 -8.05 24.02
N ALA A 75 39.90 -6.90 24.03
CA ALA A 75 41.21 -6.76 23.39
C ALA A 75 42.30 -7.39 24.30
N THR A 76 42.54 -8.69 24.16
CA THR A 76 43.47 -9.44 24.99
C THR A 76 44.92 -9.11 24.69
N GLN A 77 45.22 -8.72 23.45
CA GLN A 77 46.60 -8.50 22.99
C GLN A 77 47.37 -7.42 23.79
N ALA A 78 46.69 -6.28 24.12
CA ALA A 78 47.30 -5.26 24.95
C ALA A 78 47.54 -5.74 26.39
N THR A 79 46.64 -6.56 26.87
CA THR A 79 46.69 -7.13 28.22
C THR A 79 47.81 -8.20 28.32
N GLU A 80 47.94 -9.03 27.31
CA GLU A 80 49.03 -10.02 27.20
C GLU A 80 50.41 -9.34 27.18
N MET A 81 50.56 -8.27 26.38
CA MET A 81 51.79 -7.45 26.37
C MET A 81 52.09 -6.84 27.75
N GLN A 82 51.09 -6.35 28.46
CA GLN A 82 51.25 -5.77 29.78
C GLN A 82 51.69 -6.83 30.80
N ILE A 83 51.12 -8.03 30.77
CA ILE A 83 51.53 -9.16 31.57
C ILE A 83 52.97 -9.53 31.28
N GLU A 84 53.34 -9.70 30.00
CA GLU A 84 54.67 -10.07 29.58
C GLU A 84 55.72 -9.03 30.01
N GLN A 85 55.46 -7.73 29.83
CA GLN A 85 56.32 -6.65 30.31
C GLN A 85 56.47 -6.65 31.85
N THR A 86 55.41 -6.94 32.56
CA THR A 86 55.44 -7.05 34.02
C THR A 86 56.27 -8.26 34.47
N ASP A 87 56.10 -9.41 33.83
CA ASP A 87 56.85 -10.62 34.15
C ASP A 87 58.35 -10.46 33.82
N GLN A 88 58.69 -9.79 32.71
CA GLN A 88 60.09 -9.44 32.39
C GLN A 88 60.71 -8.47 33.38
N ALA A 89 59.97 -7.42 33.80
CA ALA A 89 60.45 -6.46 34.80
C ALA A 89 60.64 -7.16 36.17
N LEU A 90 59.78 -8.08 36.53
CA LEU A 90 59.87 -8.88 37.75
C LEU A 90 61.08 -9.82 37.72
N ALA A 91 61.33 -10.50 36.58
CA ALA A 91 62.51 -11.37 36.41
C ALA A 91 63.82 -10.60 36.57
N ASN A 92 63.91 -9.45 35.87
CA ASN A 92 65.13 -8.59 35.93
C ASN A 92 65.34 -8.06 37.35
N THR A 93 64.29 -7.70 38.07
CA THR A 93 64.38 -7.19 39.43
C THR A 93 64.78 -8.30 40.40
N LEU A 94 64.27 -9.53 40.21
CA LEU A 94 64.63 -10.71 40.99
C LEU A 94 66.09 -11.06 40.82
N ASP A 95 66.62 -11.00 39.61
CA ASP A 95 68.02 -11.27 39.33
C ASP A 95 68.92 -10.20 39.97
N THR A 96 68.56 -8.94 39.91
CA THR A 96 69.28 -7.85 40.60
C THR A 96 69.26 -8.02 42.12
N LEU A 97 68.12 -8.44 42.71
CA LEU A 97 68.02 -8.75 44.14
C LEU A 97 68.91 -9.94 44.58
N ARG A 98 69.06 -10.92 43.72
CA ARG A 98 69.96 -12.08 43.94
C ARG A 98 71.41 -11.66 43.94
N GLU A 99 71.80 -10.83 42.93
CA GLU A 99 73.19 -10.34 42.81
C GLU A 99 73.62 -9.41 43.93
N THR A 100 72.66 -8.58 44.44
CA THR A 100 72.95 -7.58 45.48
C THR A 100 72.77 -8.14 46.90
N GLY A 101 72.38 -9.44 47.07
CA GLY A 101 72.21 -10.03 48.40
C GLY A 101 70.97 -9.54 49.12
N GLY A 102 69.98 -9.05 48.37
CA GLY A 102 68.72 -8.53 48.94
C GLY A 102 67.95 -9.62 49.70
N GLY A 103 67.75 -9.39 50.97
CA GLY A 103 67.11 -10.33 51.90
C GLY A 103 65.64 -10.59 51.57
N SER A 104 65.00 -11.50 52.33
CA SER A 104 63.64 -11.98 52.17
C SER A 104 62.56 -10.87 52.02
N GLY A 105 62.80 -9.65 52.50
CA GLY A 105 61.91 -8.50 52.37
C GLY A 105 61.76 -8.00 50.93
N GLY A 106 62.83 -8.04 50.10
CA GLY A 106 62.78 -7.62 48.71
C GLY A 106 61.92 -8.56 47.86
N ALA A 107 62.05 -9.89 48.07
CA ALA A 107 61.24 -10.88 47.37
C ALA A 107 59.74 -10.78 47.71
N THR A 108 59.39 -10.48 48.96
CA THR A 108 57.99 -10.27 49.37
C THR A 108 57.39 -9.01 48.76
N ALA A 109 58.11 -7.89 48.69
CA ALA A 109 57.67 -6.68 48.08
C ALA A 109 57.44 -6.87 46.55
N LEU A 110 58.34 -7.65 45.91
CA LEU A 110 58.22 -7.97 44.49
C LEU A 110 56.98 -8.84 44.18
N ALA A 111 56.73 -9.84 45.02
CA ALA A 111 55.55 -10.70 44.94
C ALA A 111 54.24 -9.90 45.12
N GLN A 112 54.21 -8.91 46.04
CA GLN A 112 53.09 -8.04 46.22
C GLN A 112 52.89 -7.11 45.02
N ALA A 113 53.91 -6.58 44.40
CA ALA A 113 53.81 -5.75 43.23
C ALA A 113 53.32 -6.55 42.02
N ALA A 114 53.74 -7.81 41.85
CA ALA A 114 53.23 -8.71 40.85
C ALA A 114 51.75 -9.02 41.03
N LEU A 115 51.30 -9.29 42.25
CA LEU A 115 49.91 -9.56 42.54
C LEU A 115 49.06 -8.34 42.25
N GLN A 116 49.49 -7.13 42.64
CA GLN A 116 48.81 -5.90 42.34
C GLN A 116 48.72 -5.57 40.86
N SER A 117 49.78 -5.83 40.09
CA SER A 117 49.77 -5.70 38.62
C SER A 117 48.74 -6.63 38.00
N LYS A 118 48.72 -7.91 38.41
CA LYS A 118 47.70 -8.88 37.90
C LYS A 118 46.28 -8.48 38.29
N GLN A 119 46.08 -7.94 39.48
CA GLN A 119 44.74 -7.41 39.87
C GLN A 119 44.31 -6.20 39.03
N ASN A 120 45.24 -5.31 38.72
CA ASN A 120 44.94 -4.14 37.84
C ASN A 120 44.60 -4.59 36.40
N VAL A 121 45.31 -5.57 35.89
CA VAL A 121 45.00 -6.17 34.59
C VAL A 121 43.63 -6.84 34.59
N ALA A 122 43.32 -7.64 35.62
CA ALA A 122 42.03 -8.29 35.73
C ALA A 122 40.87 -7.25 35.82
N ALA A 123 41.05 -6.20 36.62
CA ALA A 123 40.09 -5.11 36.70
C ALA A 123 39.90 -4.36 35.37
N GLY A 124 40.98 -4.19 34.59
CA GLY A 124 40.93 -3.59 33.24
C GLY A 124 40.14 -4.44 32.26
N ILE A 125 40.31 -5.76 32.32
CA ILE A 125 39.56 -6.73 31.49
C ILE A 125 38.07 -6.69 31.86
N GLU A 126 37.75 -6.75 33.15
CA GLU A 126 36.39 -6.72 33.65
C GLU A 126 35.66 -5.41 33.23
N GLN A 127 36.37 -4.28 33.35
CA GLN A 127 35.83 -2.99 32.93
C GLN A 127 35.56 -2.93 31.41
N GLN A 128 36.46 -3.50 30.60
CA GLN A 128 36.29 -3.58 29.16
C GLN A 128 35.14 -4.54 28.79
N GLU A 129 35.04 -5.66 29.46
CA GLU A 129 33.96 -6.63 29.25
C GLU A 129 32.58 -6.02 29.55
N LYS A 130 32.46 -5.34 30.70
CA LYS A 130 31.25 -4.60 31.06
C LYS A 130 30.91 -3.53 30.01
N ALA A 131 31.89 -2.74 29.57
CA ALA A 131 31.66 -1.74 28.53
C ALA A 131 31.23 -2.36 27.18
N ASN A 132 31.74 -3.54 26.85
CA ASN A 132 31.33 -4.29 25.67
C ASN A 132 29.92 -4.86 25.81
N GLU A 133 29.55 -5.34 27.00
CA GLU A 133 28.20 -5.81 27.32
C GLU A 133 27.17 -4.68 27.19
N ASP A 134 27.47 -3.51 27.75
CA ASP A 134 26.64 -2.30 27.60
C ASP A 134 26.43 -1.91 26.13
N LYS A 135 27.52 -1.98 25.33
CA LYS A 135 27.44 -1.72 23.87
C LYS A 135 26.62 -2.76 23.13
N ARG A 136 26.75 -4.06 23.48
CA ARG A 136 25.94 -5.14 22.88
C ARG A 136 24.45 -4.92 23.21
N ALA A 137 24.14 -4.61 24.46
CA ALA A 137 22.77 -4.33 24.90
C ALA A 137 22.17 -3.11 24.18
N ALA A 138 22.92 -2.00 24.09
CA ALA A 138 22.50 -0.82 23.35
C ALA A 138 22.35 -1.10 21.84
N GLY A 139 23.20 -1.96 21.28
CA GLY A 139 23.09 -2.41 19.89
C GLY A 139 21.82 -3.23 19.65
N GLU A 140 21.46 -4.11 20.59
CA GLU A 140 20.26 -4.93 20.52
C GLU A 140 18.98 -4.07 20.61
N GLU A 141 18.96 -3.10 21.54
CA GLU A 141 17.85 -2.16 21.63
C GLU A 141 17.63 -1.37 20.34
N ARG A 142 18.71 -0.90 19.72
CA ARG A 142 18.65 -0.21 18.41
C ARG A 142 18.14 -1.14 17.30
N LEU A 143 18.58 -2.38 17.29
CA LEU A 143 18.11 -3.39 16.34
C LEU A 143 16.61 -3.64 16.50
N GLN A 144 16.12 -3.82 17.73
CA GLN A 144 14.69 -3.98 18.00
C GLN A 144 13.89 -2.77 17.55
N GLN A 145 14.37 -1.57 17.85
CA GLN A 145 13.71 -0.34 17.40
C GLN A 145 13.69 -0.22 15.87
N ALA A 146 14.76 -0.60 15.19
CA ALA A 146 14.81 -0.62 13.73
C ALA A 146 13.82 -1.63 13.14
N LYS A 147 13.70 -2.83 13.73
CA LYS A 147 12.71 -3.85 13.32
C LYS A 147 11.27 -3.38 13.52
N ILE A 148 10.98 -2.71 14.64
CA ILE A 148 9.65 -2.13 14.89
C ILE A 148 9.33 -1.05 13.86
N ASN A 149 10.29 -0.20 13.52
CA ASN A 149 10.09 0.84 12.51
C ASN A 149 9.86 0.25 11.12
N GLU A 150 10.57 -0.83 10.79
CA GLU A 150 10.36 -1.56 9.53
C GLU A 150 8.98 -2.20 9.47
N GLU A 151 8.53 -2.81 10.54
CA GLU A 151 7.18 -3.38 10.64
C GLU A 151 6.11 -2.30 10.44
N LYS A 152 6.25 -1.13 11.09
CA LYS A 152 5.37 0.01 10.86
C LYS A 152 5.40 0.50 9.42
N ARG A 153 6.58 0.51 8.80
CA ARG A 153 6.71 0.85 7.37
C ARG A 153 5.91 -0.11 6.50
N MET A 154 6.03 -1.41 6.74
CA MET A 154 5.29 -2.44 5.99
C MET A 154 3.77 -2.30 6.18
N GLN A 155 3.30 -2.08 7.41
CA GLN A 155 1.88 -1.85 7.70
C GLN A 155 1.35 -0.60 6.98
N ASN A 156 2.13 0.48 6.94
CA ASN A 156 1.75 1.70 6.23
C ASN A 156 1.66 1.47 4.71
N LEU A 157 2.60 0.72 4.13
CA LEU A 157 2.58 0.37 2.71
C LEU A 157 1.38 -0.54 2.37
N ASP A 158 1.07 -1.51 3.20
CA ASP A 158 -0.11 -2.37 3.03
C ASP A 158 -1.41 -1.55 3.07
N SER A 159 -1.55 -0.66 4.07
CA SER A 159 -2.71 0.22 4.19
C SER A 159 -2.82 1.19 3.01
N ALA A 160 -1.70 1.78 2.57
CA ALA A 160 -1.67 2.65 1.41
C ALA A 160 -2.05 1.90 0.12
N GLY A 161 -1.56 0.66 -0.03
CA GLY A 161 -1.88 -0.20 -1.15
C GLY A 161 -3.37 -0.56 -1.22
N LYS A 162 -3.96 -0.96 -0.10
CA LYS A 162 -5.40 -1.25 0.01
C LYS A 162 -6.25 -0.01 -0.29
N SER A 163 -5.87 1.15 0.24
CA SER A 163 -6.55 2.42 -0.03
C SER A 163 -6.45 2.83 -1.50
N PHE A 164 -5.29 2.63 -2.12
CA PHE A 164 -5.10 2.90 -3.54
C PHE A 164 -6.02 2.03 -4.41
N VAL A 165 -6.03 0.72 -4.18
CA VAL A 165 -6.88 -0.23 -4.93
C VAL A 165 -8.36 0.10 -4.72
N PHE A 166 -8.77 0.38 -3.48
CA PHE A 166 -10.15 0.78 -3.17
C PHE A 166 -10.56 2.05 -3.93
N ASN A 167 -9.77 3.12 -3.84
CA ASN A 167 -10.07 4.39 -4.48
C ASN A 167 -10.13 4.27 -6.02
N GLN A 168 -9.22 3.49 -6.62
CA GLN A 168 -9.23 3.25 -8.06
C GLN A 168 -10.44 2.43 -8.49
N THR A 169 -10.86 1.46 -7.69
CA THR A 169 -12.07 0.65 -7.93
C THR A 169 -13.31 1.54 -7.86
N GLU A 170 -13.43 2.34 -6.79
CA GLU A 170 -14.55 3.25 -6.60
C GLU A 170 -14.67 4.28 -7.75
N GLN A 171 -13.56 4.89 -8.15
CA GLN A 171 -13.54 5.81 -9.29
C GLN A 171 -13.99 5.13 -10.60
N ARG A 172 -13.61 3.88 -10.81
CA ARG A 172 -14.06 3.09 -11.97
C ARG A 172 -15.55 2.82 -11.92
N GLU A 173 -16.07 2.42 -10.74
CA GLU A 173 -17.50 2.16 -10.53
C GLU A 173 -18.34 3.43 -10.68
N MET A 174 -17.90 4.55 -10.11
CA MET A 174 -18.56 5.85 -10.30
C MET A 174 -18.59 6.28 -11.76
N GLY A 175 -17.48 6.07 -12.50
CA GLY A 175 -17.43 6.33 -13.94
C GLY A 175 -18.43 5.49 -14.74
N GLN A 176 -18.68 4.25 -14.32
CA GLN A 176 -19.70 3.37 -14.93
C GLN A 176 -21.11 3.85 -14.59
N LEU A 177 -21.37 4.17 -13.33
CA LEU A 177 -22.67 4.69 -12.88
C LEU A 177 -23.04 5.99 -13.61
N ASN A 178 -22.12 6.93 -13.74
CA ASN A 178 -22.36 8.18 -14.46
C ASN A 178 -22.69 7.97 -15.94
N ARG A 179 -22.03 7.00 -16.61
CA ARG A 179 -22.35 6.64 -17.99
C ARG A 179 -23.72 6.00 -18.13
N LEU A 180 -24.09 5.12 -17.16
CA LEU A 180 -25.41 4.50 -17.14
C LEU A 180 -26.49 5.54 -16.89
N GLN A 181 -26.28 6.46 -15.97
CA GLN A 181 -27.19 7.58 -15.71
C GLN A 181 -27.38 8.45 -16.97
N GLY A 182 -26.30 8.83 -17.64
CA GLY A 182 -26.39 9.59 -18.89
C GLY A 182 -27.14 8.85 -20.01
N GLN A 183 -27.07 7.51 -20.04
CA GLN A 183 -27.85 6.72 -21.00
C GLN A 183 -29.33 6.68 -20.63
N ILE A 184 -29.66 6.57 -19.34
CA ILE A 184 -31.05 6.60 -18.85
C ILE A 184 -31.67 7.97 -19.16
N ASP A 185 -30.98 9.06 -18.88
CA ASP A 185 -31.46 10.42 -19.11
C ASP A 185 -31.71 10.67 -20.62
N ASN A 186 -30.81 10.20 -21.48
CA ASN A 186 -30.97 10.29 -22.92
C ASN A 186 -32.19 9.49 -23.41
N MET A 187 -32.42 8.30 -22.85
CA MET A 187 -33.60 7.48 -23.19
C MET A 187 -34.88 8.10 -22.70
N GLN A 188 -34.90 8.73 -21.53
CA GLN A 188 -36.06 9.48 -21.01
C GLN A 188 -36.36 10.69 -21.92
N GLY A 189 -35.34 11.42 -22.36
CA GLY A 189 -35.49 12.52 -23.32
C GLY A 189 -36.12 12.05 -24.65
N ILE A 190 -35.62 10.93 -25.20
CA ILE A 190 -36.21 10.36 -26.45
C ILE A 190 -37.65 9.93 -26.24
N LYS A 191 -37.98 9.35 -25.06
CA LYS A 191 -39.35 8.96 -24.72
C LYS A 191 -40.26 10.17 -24.60
N ALA A 192 -39.84 11.24 -23.92
CA ALA A 192 -40.60 12.48 -23.77
C ALA A 192 -40.87 13.14 -25.14
N GLN A 193 -39.85 13.18 -26.02
CA GLN A 193 -39.99 13.74 -27.35
C GLN A 193 -40.93 12.89 -28.23
N ALA A 194 -40.83 11.56 -28.17
CA ALA A 194 -41.72 10.66 -28.90
C ALA A 194 -43.18 10.80 -28.44
N SER A 195 -43.45 10.98 -27.14
CA SER A 195 -44.81 11.24 -26.63
C SER A 195 -45.36 12.61 -27.02
N ALA A 196 -44.53 13.64 -27.04
CA ALA A 196 -44.93 14.98 -27.51
C ALA A 196 -45.25 14.97 -29.00
N ASP A 197 -44.47 14.27 -29.85
CA ASP A 197 -44.73 14.14 -31.28
C ASP A 197 -46.02 13.36 -31.55
N GLN A 198 -46.29 12.32 -30.71
CA GLN A 198 -47.56 11.60 -30.82
C GLN A 198 -48.77 12.46 -30.49
N THR A 199 -48.68 13.28 -29.45
CA THR A 199 -49.74 14.23 -29.06
C THR A 199 -49.96 15.25 -30.15
N ARG A 200 -48.90 15.83 -30.74
CA ARG A 200 -48.99 16.78 -31.84
C ARG A 200 -49.62 16.15 -33.10
N ALA A 201 -49.25 14.90 -33.42
CA ALA A 201 -49.80 14.17 -34.57
C ALA A 201 -51.32 13.90 -34.36
N LEU A 202 -51.75 13.55 -33.17
CA LEU A 202 -53.16 13.36 -32.81
C LEU A 202 -53.93 14.66 -32.88
N THR A 203 -53.41 15.76 -32.31
CA THR A 203 -54.04 17.08 -32.39
C THR A 203 -54.14 17.59 -33.83
N GLY A 204 -53.08 17.39 -34.63
CA GLY A 204 -53.06 17.74 -36.06
C GLY A 204 -54.06 16.93 -36.87
N ALA A 205 -54.27 15.63 -36.58
CA ALA A 205 -55.27 14.80 -37.23
C ALA A 205 -56.70 15.22 -36.85
N ILE A 206 -56.93 15.57 -35.60
CA ILE A 206 -58.25 16.04 -35.12
C ILE A 206 -58.56 17.40 -35.76
N SER A 207 -57.62 18.33 -35.80
CA SER A 207 -57.83 19.64 -36.44
C SER A 207 -58.00 19.52 -37.97
N GLY A 208 -57.28 18.57 -38.61
CA GLY A 208 -57.47 18.28 -40.05
C GLY A 208 -58.84 17.69 -40.38
N VAL A 209 -59.38 16.83 -39.54
CA VAL A 209 -60.75 16.29 -39.68
C VAL A 209 -61.78 17.38 -39.47
N ALA A 210 -61.58 18.25 -38.46
CA ALA A 210 -62.46 19.37 -38.22
C ALA A 210 -62.51 20.38 -39.36
N SER A 211 -61.40 20.67 -40.01
CA SER A 211 -61.30 21.55 -41.17
C SER A 211 -61.99 20.96 -42.42
N VAL A 212 -61.86 19.64 -42.65
CA VAL A 212 -62.55 18.93 -43.74
C VAL A 212 -64.06 18.87 -43.50
N ALA A 213 -64.51 18.65 -42.27
CA ALA A 213 -65.95 18.68 -41.93
C ALA A 213 -66.55 20.09 -42.07
N GLY A 214 -65.80 21.13 -41.68
CA GLY A 214 -66.20 22.52 -41.88
C GLY A 214 -66.35 22.96 -43.32
N SER A 215 -65.53 22.47 -44.22
CA SER A 215 -65.62 22.75 -45.65
C SER A 215 -66.68 21.93 -46.39
N ALA A 216 -67.14 20.81 -45.84
CA ALA A 216 -68.12 19.93 -46.43
C ALA A 216 -69.58 20.38 -46.10
N PHE A 217 -69.77 21.25 -45.08
CA PHE A 217 -71.10 21.76 -44.67
C PHE A 217 -71.26 23.27 -44.84
N GLY A 218 -70.29 23.95 -45.47
CA GLY A 218 -70.26 25.40 -45.63
C GLY A 218 -70.67 25.93 -47.00
N ASP A 219 -71.21 25.14 -47.92
CA ASP A 219 -71.65 25.61 -49.23
C ASP A 219 -73.12 25.19 -49.47
N GLY A 220 -74.04 26.00 -48.87
CA GLY A 220 -75.49 25.80 -48.97
C GLY A 220 -76.28 26.97 -48.45
N SER A 221 -76.08 28.17 -49.06
CA SER A 221 -77.06 29.25 -49.00
C SER A 221 -76.85 30.21 -50.16
#